data_7eade3af61bdd7e2dc8ec0b0f4272dda
#
_entry.id   7eade3af61bdd7e2dc8ec0b0f4272dda
#
_cell.length_a   1.000
_cell.length_b   1.000
_cell.length_c   1.000
_cell.angle_alpha   90.00
_cell.angle_beta   90.00
_cell.angle_gamma   90.00
#
_symmetry.space_group_name_H-M   'P 1'
#
loop_
_entity.id
_entity.type
_entity.pdbx_description
1 polymer ?
#
loop_
_entity_poly.entity_id
_entity_poly.type
_entity_poly.pdbx_seq_one_letter_code
_entity_poly.pdbx_strand_id
1 'polypeptide(L)'
;MSALEVNFPGLKLTLDDVIGAWAGVRPVIGTGKADPSKESRDHAIWDDHGLITVTGGKLTTFRVMALDALEAARPYLPTMSHPDRTRLPLQELDLKLDQPPDEAQRRRLMGRYGAAASALIRGAQPGELELIPGTFTFWAELRHAARCEQVVHLEDLMLRRTRLGMVLPDGGESLLGRVRTMCQESLGWDDPTWEQEQAAYLTLWRKHYSLPDRALIPDWRVMLAQKQAAAQSESDSDSSQPRVLWLALIVFPIMLILILIMIGKRRGRWAD
;
A
#
# COMPACT_ATOMS: atom_id res chain seq x y z
N MET A 1 -17.40 3.32 3.20
CA MET A 1 -18.69 2.77 3.69
C MET A 1 -19.33 1.84 2.66
N SER A 2 -19.52 2.21 1.38
CA SER A 2 -20.22 1.36 0.38
C SER A 2 -19.68 -0.07 0.25
N ALA A 3 -18.36 -0.23 0.18
CA ALA A 3 -17.75 -1.55 0.09
C ALA A 3 -18.00 -2.40 1.36
N LEU A 4 -18.02 -1.78 2.53
CA LEU A 4 -18.33 -2.49 3.79
C LEU A 4 -19.78 -2.90 3.88
N GLU A 5 -20.71 -2.03 3.46
CA GLU A 5 -22.14 -2.32 3.47
C GLU A 5 -22.49 -3.46 2.50
N VAL A 6 -21.86 -3.48 1.31
CA VAL A 6 -22.07 -4.54 0.32
C VAL A 6 -21.46 -5.87 0.75
N ASN A 7 -20.22 -5.85 1.28
CA ASN A 7 -19.51 -7.09 1.60
C ASN A 7 -19.79 -7.61 3.02
N PHE A 8 -20.23 -6.74 3.95
CA PHE A 8 -20.49 -7.07 5.35
C PHE A 8 -21.81 -6.46 5.83
N PRO A 9 -22.96 -6.76 5.20
CA PRO A 9 -24.24 -6.11 5.51
C PRO A 9 -24.71 -6.39 6.94
N GLY A 10 -24.30 -7.50 7.53
CA GLY A 10 -24.66 -7.88 8.91
C GLY A 10 -24.03 -7.01 9.99
N LEU A 11 -22.94 -6.28 9.69
CA LEU A 11 -22.26 -5.44 10.66
C LEU A 11 -22.96 -4.10 10.91
N LYS A 12 -23.81 -3.64 9.99
CA LYS A 12 -24.59 -2.37 10.08
C LYS A 12 -23.70 -1.15 10.43
N LEU A 13 -22.48 -1.11 9.92
CA LEU A 13 -21.50 -0.06 10.23
C LEU A 13 -21.95 1.30 9.70
N THR A 14 -21.73 2.33 10.52
CA THR A 14 -22.01 3.73 10.22
C THR A 14 -20.73 4.56 10.29
N LEU A 15 -20.82 5.85 9.99
CA LEU A 15 -19.68 6.76 10.17
C LEU A 15 -19.30 6.95 11.64
N ASP A 16 -20.19 6.64 12.60
CA ASP A 16 -19.90 6.70 14.03
C ASP A 16 -18.93 5.61 14.48
N ASP A 17 -18.86 4.51 13.71
CA ASP A 17 -17.94 3.40 14.00
C ASP A 17 -16.54 3.64 13.46
N VAL A 18 -16.32 4.73 12.71
CA VAL A 18 -15.02 5.05 12.11
C VAL A 18 -14.16 5.80 13.14
N ILE A 19 -13.12 5.16 13.61
CA ILE A 19 -12.18 5.70 14.61
C ILE A 19 -11.07 6.57 14.02
N GLY A 20 -10.86 6.50 12.72
CA GLY A 20 -9.85 7.30 12.04
C GLY A 20 -9.91 7.12 10.53
N ALA A 21 -9.32 8.06 9.80
CA ALA A 21 -9.19 8.05 8.36
C ALA A 21 -7.82 8.60 7.94
N TRP A 22 -7.29 8.12 6.86
CA TRP A 22 -6.05 8.64 6.29
C TRP A 22 -6.05 8.50 4.78
N ALA A 23 -5.31 9.37 4.11
CA ALA A 23 -5.12 9.33 2.67
C ALA A 23 -3.63 9.46 2.34
N GLY A 24 -3.24 8.88 1.22
CA GLY A 24 -1.89 8.97 0.69
C GLY A 24 -1.90 9.16 -0.81
N VAL A 25 -0.88 9.84 -1.33
CA VAL A 25 -0.64 10.00 -2.76
C VAL A 25 0.26 8.86 -3.24
N ARG A 26 -0.18 8.19 -4.31
CA ARG A 26 0.65 7.18 -4.97
C ARG A 26 1.32 7.82 -6.19
N PRO A 27 2.66 7.87 -6.24
CA PRO A 27 3.34 8.26 -7.47
C PRO A 27 3.15 7.19 -8.54
N VAL A 28 2.91 7.61 -9.76
CA VAL A 28 2.88 6.76 -10.96
C VAL A 28 3.80 7.35 -12.02
N ILE A 29 4.40 6.49 -12.84
CA ILE A 29 5.20 6.94 -13.97
C ILE A 29 4.22 7.30 -15.08
N GLY A 30 4.19 8.59 -15.47
CA GLY A 30 3.32 9.09 -16.53
C GLY A 30 3.78 8.56 -17.88
N THR A 31 2.90 7.87 -18.61
CA THR A 31 3.11 7.45 -20.00
C THR A 31 2.22 8.24 -20.97
N GLY A 32 1.59 9.29 -20.47
CA GLY A 32 0.70 10.16 -21.25
C GLY A 32 -0.76 9.73 -21.30
N LYS A 33 -1.16 8.74 -20.48
CA LYS A 33 -2.57 8.35 -20.38
C LYS A 33 -3.39 9.41 -19.66
N ALA A 34 -4.58 9.70 -20.17
CA ALA A 34 -5.48 10.67 -19.58
C ALA A 34 -5.96 10.28 -18.16
N ASP A 35 -6.07 8.98 -17.89
CA ASP A 35 -6.47 8.44 -16.58
C ASP A 35 -5.26 7.86 -15.85
N PRO A 36 -4.79 8.50 -14.75
CA PRO A 36 -3.66 8.00 -13.96
C PRO A 36 -3.86 6.60 -13.39
N SER A 37 -5.10 6.15 -13.23
CA SER A 37 -5.39 4.80 -12.73
C SER A 37 -5.04 3.68 -13.73
N LYS A 38 -4.93 4.04 -15.00
CA LYS A 38 -4.56 3.16 -16.13
C LYS A 38 -3.06 3.18 -16.44
N GLU A 39 -2.27 4.02 -15.74
CA GLU A 39 -0.82 4.02 -15.90
C GLU A 39 -0.20 2.70 -15.43
N SER A 40 0.92 2.32 -16.08
CA SER A 40 1.66 1.13 -15.67
C SER A 40 2.18 1.28 -14.24
N ARG A 41 2.16 0.17 -13.51
CA ARG A 41 2.74 0.06 -12.17
C ARG A 41 4.05 -0.74 -12.21
N ASP A 42 4.65 -0.87 -13.37
CA ASP A 42 5.96 -1.46 -13.50
C ASP A 42 7.01 -0.51 -12.95
N HIS A 43 8.13 -1.04 -12.50
CA HIS A 43 9.25 -0.21 -12.09
C HIS A 43 10.04 0.25 -13.31
N ALA A 44 10.72 1.38 -13.16
CA ALA A 44 11.69 1.86 -14.12
C ALA A 44 13.02 2.15 -13.42
N ILE A 45 14.07 1.94 -14.15
CA ILE A 45 15.44 2.20 -13.69
C ILE A 45 16.11 3.10 -14.73
N TRP A 46 16.70 4.18 -14.27
CA TRP A 46 17.50 5.08 -15.08
C TRP A 46 18.91 5.15 -14.53
N ASP A 47 19.86 5.18 -15.41
CA ASP A 47 21.26 5.45 -15.12
C ASP A 47 21.63 6.79 -15.73
N ASP A 48 21.98 7.75 -14.90
CA ASP A 48 22.49 9.04 -15.30
C ASP A 48 23.91 9.21 -14.75
N HIS A 49 24.90 8.77 -15.54
CA HIS A 49 26.32 8.87 -15.21
C HIS A 49 26.69 8.26 -13.84
N GLY A 50 26.10 7.11 -13.49
CA GLY A 50 26.31 6.42 -12.22
C GLY A 50 25.31 6.74 -11.13
N LEU A 51 24.39 7.68 -11.36
CA LEU A 51 23.23 7.88 -10.52
C LEU A 51 22.10 6.92 -10.96
N ILE A 52 21.94 5.82 -10.24
CA ILE A 52 20.89 4.86 -10.50
C ILE A 52 19.61 5.30 -9.79
N THR A 53 18.59 5.66 -10.58
CA THR A 53 17.27 6.03 -10.08
C THR A 53 16.28 4.89 -10.29
N VAL A 54 15.60 4.47 -9.23
CA VAL A 54 14.58 3.41 -9.25
C VAL A 54 13.25 3.98 -8.80
N THR A 55 12.20 3.81 -9.59
CA THR A 55 10.86 4.30 -9.24
C THR A 55 9.75 3.36 -9.72
N GLY A 56 8.53 3.57 -9.25
CA GLY A 56 7.38 2.74 -9.60
C GLY A 56 7.37 1.38 -8.89
N GLY A 57 6.79 0.38 -9.55
CA GLY A 57 6.69 -0.99 -9.05
C GLY A 57 5.63 -1.19 -7.97
N LYS A 58 5.64 -2.36 -7.37
CA LYS A 58 4.71 -2.79 -6.32
C LYS A 58 5.49 -3.39 -5.15
N LEU A 59 4.91 -3.34 -3.95
CA LEU A 59 5.52 -4.00 -2.79
C LEU A 59 5.80 -5.50 -3.03
N THR A 60 4.94 -6.18 -3.79
CA THR A 60 5.11 -7.59 -4.13
C THR A 60 6.24 -7.87 -5.11
N THR A 61 6.70 -6.86 -5.86
CA THR A 61 7.80 -6.97 -6.83
C THR A 61 9.11 -6.41 -6.29
N PHE A 62 9.19 -6.09 -4.98
CA PHE A 62 10.37 -5.45 -4.37
C PHE A 62 11.69 -6.18 -4.68
N ARG A 63 11.67 -7.51 -4.67
CA ARG A 63 12.85 -8.32 -4.95
C ARG A 63 13.33 -8.18 -6.40
N VAL A 64 12.41 -8.21 -7.35
CA VAL A 64 12.75 -8.03 -8.78
C VAL A 64 13.35 -6.64 -8.98
N MET A 65 12.71 -5.62 -8.41
CA MET A 65 13.20 -4.23 -8.45
C MET A 65 14.61 -4.11 -7.87
N ALA A 66 14.86 -4.72 -6.72
CA ALA A 66 16.17 -4.68 -6.08
C ALA A 66 17.25 -5.38 -6.93
N LEU A 67 16.92 -6.54 -7.50
CA LEU A 67 17.85 -7.29 -8.35
C LEU A 67 18.18 -6.54 -9.65
N ASP A 68 17.18 -5.92 -10.26
CA ASP A 68 17.36 -5.14 -11.48
C ASP A 68 18.13 -3.84 -11.21
N ALA A 69 17.91 -3.21 -10.05
CA ALA A 69 18.71 -2.06 -9.60
C ALA A 69 20.18 -2.42 -9.37
N LEU A 70 20.45 -3.56 -8.73
CA LEU A 70 21.80 -4.07 -8.53
C LEU A 70 22.47 -4.39 -9.85
N GLU A 71 21.77 -4.97 -10.80
CA GLU A 71 22.31 -5.25 -12.14
C GLU A 71 22.65 -3.95 -12.89
N ALA A 72 21.81 -2.93 -12.80
CA ALA A 72 22.08 -1.61 -13.37
C ALA A 72 23.29 -0.92 -12.72
N ALA A 73 23.50 -1.11 -11.42
CA ALA A 73 24.63 -0.54 -10.67
C ALA A 73 25.94 -1.30 -10.91
N ARG A 74 25.90 -2.53 -11.41
CA ARG A 74 27.06 -3.42 -11.56
C ARG A 74 28.24 -2.83 -12.34
N PRO A 75 28.05 -2.06 -13.43
CA PRO A 75 29.18 -1.43 -14.13
C PRO A 75 30.01 -0.49 -13.26
N TYR A 76 29.42 0.08 -12.22
CA TYR A 76 30.05 0.99 -11.26
C TYR A 76 30.61 0.28 -10.03
N LEU A 77 30.34 -1.03 -9.88
CA LEU A 77 30.74 -1.86 -8.74
C LEU A 77 31.56 -3.07 -9.25
N PRO A 78 32.82 -2.87 -9.69
CA PRO A 78 33.59 -3.87 -10.43
C PRO A 78 33.87 -5.17 -9.67
N THR A 79 33.76 -5.17 -8.34
CA THR A 79 33.92 -6.36 -7.49
C THR A 79 32.61 -7.12 -7.25
N MET A 80 31.48 -6.56 -7.69
CA MET A 80 30.17 -7.16 -7.49
C MET A 80 29.90 -8.21 -8.57
N SER A 81 29.63 -9.45 -8.14
CA SER A 81 29.12 -10.51 -9.02
C SER A 81 27.67 -10.26 -9.40
N HIS A 82 27.19 -10.98 -10.43
CA HIS A 82 25.78 -10.95 -10.78
C HIS A 82 24.91 -11.34 -9.58
N PRO A 83 23.81 -10.61 -9.33
CA PRO A 83 22.89 -10.95 -8.25
C PRO A 83 22.29 -12.35 -8.44
N ASP A 84 22.35 -13.16 -7.39
CA ASP A 84 21.69 -14.48 -7.41
C ASP A 84 20.16 -14.33 -7.34
N ARG A 85 19.51 -14.55 -8.47
CA ARG A 85 18.05 -14.46 -8.59
C ARG A 85 17.30 -15.62 -7.94
N THR A 86 17.99 -16.68 -7.57
CA THR A 86 17.38 -17.89 -6.96
C THR A 86 17.39 -17.85 -5.44
N ARG A 87 18.35 -17.13 -4.83
CA ARG A 87 18.48 -17.03 -3.38
C ARG A 87 17.25 -16.40 -2.73
N LEU A 88 16.68 -17.06 -1.74
CA LEU A 88 15.55 -16.51 -0.99
C LEU A 88 15.99 -15.29 -0.17
N PRO A 89 15.24 -14.18 -0.21
CA PRO A 89 15.59 -12.95 0.49
C PRO A 89 15.31 -13.02 2.00
N LEU A 90 14.40 -13.91 2.40
CA LEU A 90 14.01 -14.10 3.79
C LEU A 90 14.66 -15.37 4.32
N GLN A 91 15.25 -15.28 5.51
CA GLN A 91 15.82 -16.42 6.21
C GLN A 91 14.74 -17.06 7.07
N GLU A 92 14.70 -18.38 7.09
CA GLU A 92 13.94 -19.09 8.10
C GLU A 92 14.63 -18.91 9.45
N LEU A 93 13.86 -18.50 10.45
CA LEU A 93 14.34 -18.30 11.81
C LEU A 93 13.72 -19.38 12.70
N ASP A 94 14.55 -20.30 13.15
CA ASP A 94 14.16 -21.21 14.24
C ASP A 94 14.46 -20.54 15.59
N LEU A 95 13.53 -19.70 16.03
CA LEU A 95 13.65 -18.99 17.29
C LEU A 95 12.78 -19.66 18.36
N LYS A 96 13.43 -20.19 19.39
CA LYS A 96 12.76 -20.58 20.62
C LYS A 96 12.57 -19.33 21.48
N LEU A 97 11.34 -18.95 21.73
CA LEU A 97 11.01 -17.88 22.66
C LEU A 97 10.81 -18.52 24.05
N ASP A 98 11.60 -18.09 25.04
CA ASP A 98 11.64 -18.70 26.37
C ASP A 98 10.35 -18.50 27.19
N GLN A 99 9.54 -17.50 26.84
CA GLN A 99 8.22 -17.26 27.43
C GLN A 99 7.26 -16.89 26.30
N PRO A 100 6.53 -17.86 25.76
CA PRO A 100 5.62 -17.55 24.68
C PRO A 100 4.36 -16.90 25.22
N PRO A 101 3.96 -15.75 24.65
CA PRO A 101 2.57 -15.52 24.36
C PRO A 101 2.02 -16.76 23.59
N ASP A 102 0.72 -16.87 23.45
CA ASP A 102 0.16 -17.95 22.65
C ASP A 102 0.80 -18.06 21.25
N GLU A 103 0.57 -19.16 20.56
CA GLU A 103 1.19 -19.46 19.27
C GLU A 103 0.90 -18.37 18.20
N ALA A 104 -0.26 -17.74 18.22
CA ALA A 104 -0.60 -16.68 17.26
C ALA A 104 0.23 -15.40 17.53
N GLN A 105 0.38 -15.04 18.79
CA GLN A 105 1.21 -13.92 19.24
C GLN A 105 2.68 -14.18 18.96
N ARG A 106 3.15 -15.40 19.17
CA ARG A 106 4.51 -15.82 18.83
C ARG A 106 4.80 -15.65 17.35
N ARG A 107 3.94 -16.18 16.48
CA ARG A 107 4.07 -16.01 15.01
C ARG A 107 4.09 -14.54 14.62
N ARG A 108 3.24 -13.75 15.23
CA ARG A 108 3.17 -12.31 14.96
C ARG A 108 4.47 -11.62 15.35
N LEU A 109 4.99 -11.86 16.55
CA LEU A 109 6.26 -11.28 17.00
C LEU A 109 7.43 -11.71 16.12
N MET A 110 7.52 -13.01 15.80
CA MET A 110 8.55 -13.52 14.92
C MET A 110 8.45 -12.95 13.51
N GLY A 111 7.25 -12.86 12.95
CA GLY A 111 7.01 -12.26 11.63
C GLY A 111 7.32 -10.77 11.57
N ARG A 112 7.15 -10.04 12.68
CA ARG A 112 7.40 -8.60 12.73
C ARG A 112 8.84 -8.25 13.08
N TYR A 113 9.41 -8.92 14.06
CA TYR A 113 10.71 -8.56 14.66
C TYR A 113 11.82 -9.54 14.30
N GLY A 114 11.51 -10.68 13.70
CA GLY A 114 12.52 -11.68 13.35
C GLY A 114 13.38 -12.05 14.55
N ALA A 115 14.69 -12.01 14.39
CA ALA A 115 15.66 -12.32 15.46
C ALA A 115 15.55 -11.39 16.67
N ALA A 116 15.05 -10.15 16.51
CA ALA A 116 14.87 -9.20 17.61
C ALA A 116 13.72 -9.57 18.55
N ALA A 117 12.79 -10.47 18.16
CA ALA A 117 11.66 -10.89 19.00
C ALA A 117 12.10 -11.43 20.37
N SER A 118 13.19 -12.20 20.42
CA SER A 118 13.75 -12.71 21.69
C SER A 118 14.27 -11.59 22.59
N ALA A 119 14.93 -10.60 22.03
CA ALA A 119 15.44 -9.45 22.79
C ALA A 119 14.30 -8.58 23.31
N LEU A 120 13.25 -8.38 22.52
CA LEU A 120 12.04 -7.67 22.90
C LEU A 120 11.40 -8.33 24.14
N ILE A 121 11.20 -9.65 24.11
CA ILE A 121 10.57 -10.39 25.21
C ILE A 121 11.45 -10.35 26.47
N ARG A 122 12.75 -10.58 26.34
CA ARG A 122 13.67 -10.52 27.50
C ARG A 122 13.81 -9.13 28.10
N GLY A 123 13.66 -8.10 27.30
CA GLY A 123 13.72 -6.69 27.74
C GLY A 123 12.43 -6.14 28.30
N ALA A 124 11.34 -6.91 28.27
CA ALA A 124 10.04 -6.48 28.79
C ALA A 124 10.06 -6.39 30.32
N GLN A 125 9.42 -5.35 30.83
CA GLN A 125 9.20 -5.16 32.27
C GLN A 125 7.89 -5.85 32.71
N PRO A 126 7.64 -6.02 34.01
CA PRO A 126 6.39 -6.59 34.50
C PRO A 126 5.17 -5.86 33.91
N GLY A 127 4.21 -6.62 33.38
CA GLY A 127 3.00 -6.10 32.75
C GLY A 127 3.17 -5.58 31.31
N GLU A 128 4.38 -5.64 30.73
CA GLU A 128 4.62 -5.17 29.35
C GLU A 128 4.40 -6.28 28.29
N LEU A 129 4.33 -7.54 28.70
CA LEU A 129 3.89 -8.63 27.82
C LEU A 129 2.36 -8.80 27.79
N GLU A 130 1.63 -7.85 28.36
CA GLU A 130 0.19 -7.71 28.16
C GLU A 130 -0.12 -6.99 26.84
N LEU A 131 -1.21 -7.38 26.20
CA LEU A 131 -1.70 -6.68 25.03
C LEU A 131 -2.27 -5.31 25.41
N ILE A 132 -2.02 -4.34 24.57
CA ILE A 132 -2.72 -3.05 24.64
C ILE A 132 -4.18 -3.30 24.29
N PRO A 133 -5.16 -2.91 25.14
CA PRO A 133 -6.57 -3.18 24.92
C PRO A 133 -7.04 -2.75 23.52
N GLY A 134 -7.81 -3.61 22.85
CA GLY A 134 -8.30 -3.37 21.49
C GLY A 134 -7.26 -3.56 20.38
N THR A 135 -6.07 -4.06 20.69
CA THR A 135 -5.01 -4.28 19.71
C THR A 135 -4.35 -5.66 19.86
N PHE A 136 -3.47 -5.99 18.92
CA PHE A 136 -2.58 -7.16 19.01
C PHE A 136 -1.15 -6.75 19.39
N THR A 137 -0.92 -5.53 19.85
CA THR A 137 0.40 -4.99 20.18
C THR A 137 0.64 -5.12 21.68
N PHE A 138 1.81 -5.63 22.06
CA PHE A 138 2.26 -5.67 23.44
C PHE A 138 2.81 -4.31 23.86
N TRP A 139 2.69 -3.97 25.14
CA TRP A 139 3.35 -2.78 25.68
C TRP A 139 4.86 -2.79 25.48
N ALA A 140 5.50 -3.96 25.57
CA ALA A 140 6.92 -4.12 25.31
C ALA A 140 7.36 -3.67 23.90
N GLU A 141 6.46 -3.72 22.91
CA GLU A 141 6.77 -3.25 21.56
C GLU A 141 7.01 -1.73 21.51
N LEU A 142 6.32 -0.96 22.35
CA LEU A 142 6.56 0.49 22.46
C LEU A 142 7.96 0.78 23.02
N ARG A 143 8.35 0.07 24.10
CA ARG A 143 9.69 0.19 24.67
C ARG A 143 10.77 -0.21 23.67
N HIS A 144 10.54 -1.31 22.96
CA HIS A 144 11.47 -1.77 21.91
C HIS A 144 11.62 -0.73 20.79
N ALA A 145 10.50 -0.21 20.30
CA ALA A 145 10.52 0.81 19.26
C ALA A 145 11.25 2.09 19.71
N ALA A 146 10.99 2.57 20.93
CA ALA A 146 11.67 3.74 21.48
C ALA A 146 13.19 3.57 21.56
N ARG A 147 13.67 2.34 21.86
CA ARG A 147 15.09 2.03 22.00
C ARG A 147 15.81 1.71 20.69
N CYS A 148 15.12 1.07 19.75
CA CYS A 148 15.79 0.36 18.64
C CYS A 148 15.32 0.79 17.26
N GLU A 149 14.20 1.52 17.13
CA GLU A 149 13.59 1.78 15.83
C GLU A 149 13.67 3.26 15.40
N GLN A 150 14.67 3.99 15.89
CA GLN A 150 14.98 5.37 15.48
C GLN A 150 13.75 6.30 15.53
N VAL A 151 13.10 6.34 16.67
CA VAL A 151 12.01 7.28 16.96
C VAL A 151 12.61 8.66 17.19
N VAL A 152 12.22 9.64 16.39
CA VAL A 152 12.62 11.05 16.51
C VAL A 152 11.46 11.88 17.07
N HIS A 153 10.24 11.62 16.62
CA HIS A 153 9.02 12.28 17.04
C HIS A 153 8.02 11.28 17.62
N LEU A 154 7.12 11.73 18.49
CA LEU A 154 6.08 10.86 19.04
C LEU A 154 5.19 10.24 17.95
N GLU A 155 4.98 10.95 16.84
CA GLU A 155 4.27 10.41 15.69
C GLU A 155 4.97 9.21 15.06
N ASP A 156 6.32 9.13 15.13
CA ASP A 156 7.04 7.95 14.67
C ASP A 156 6.64 6.73 15.48
N LEU A 157 6.65 6.86 16.81
CA LEU A 157 6.27 5.78 17.71
C LEU A 157 4.83 5.34 17.48
N MET A 158 3.89 6.29 17.43
CA MET A 158 2.47 6.02 17.44
C MET A 158 1.90 5.66 16.05
N LEU A 159 2.41 6.26 14.98
CA LEU A 159 1.85 6.07 13.63
C LEU A 159 2.71 5.17 12.72
N ARG A 160 4.02 5.14 12.92
CA ARG A 160 4.94 4.44 12.01
C ARG A 160 5.47 3.15 12.61
N ARG A 161 5.92 3.16 13.85
CA ARG A 161 6.52 1.97 14.48
C ARG A 161 5.45 1.02 15.03
N THR A 162 4.55 1.50 15.87
CA THR A 162 3.52 0.65 16.48
C THR A 162 2.17 0.70 15.78
N ARG A 163 1.88 1.78 15.06
CA ARG A 163 0.60 2.07 14.38
C ARG A 163 -0.60 2.15 15.31
N LEU A 164 -0.38 2.33 16.62
CA LEU A 164 -1.45 2.44 17.61
C LEU A 164 -2.37 3.63 17.34
N GLY A 165 -1.80 4.74 16.88
CA GLY A 165 -2.55 5.94 16.53
C GLY A 165 -3.47 5.76 15.31
N MET A 166 -3.33 4.66 14.54
CA MET A 166 -4.20 4.35 13.40
C MET A 166 -5.33 3.39 13.77
N VAL A 167 -5.21 2.65 14.89
CA VAL A 167 -6.15 1.58 15.25
C VAL A 167 -6.86 1.83 16.58
N LEU A 168 -6.52 2.90 17.28
CA LEU A 168 -7.14 3.29 18.52
C LEU A 168 -7.91 4.61 18.36
N PRO A 169 -9.02 4.78 19.08
CA PRO A 169 -9.75 6.04 19.10
C PRO A 169 -8.83 7.21 19.49
N ASP A 170 -9.08 8.37 18.90
CA ASP A 170 -8.37 9.63 19.16
C ASP A 170 -6.84 9.52 19.11
N GLY A 171 -6.35 8.64 18.21
CA GLY A 171 -4.92 8.42 18.05
C GLY A 171 -4.25 7.73 19.24
N GLY A 172 -5.02 7.11 20.13
CA GLY A 172 -4.51 6.52 21.36
C GLY A 172 -4.17 7.55 22.43
N GLU A 173 -4.76 8.75 22.43
CA GLU A 173 -4.52 9.84 23.39
C GLU A 173 -4.62 9.34 24.83
N SER A 174 -5.59 8.48 25.15
CA SER A 174 -5.78 7.90 26.49
C SER A 174 -4.60 7.05 26.99
N LEU A 175 -3.72 6.60 26.09
CA LEU A 175 -2.57 5.77 26.45
C LEU A 175 -1.29 6.58 26.67
N LEU A 176 -1.24 7.85 26.27
CA LEU A 176 -0.01 8.64 26.21
C LEU A 176 0.65 8.81 27.60
N GLY A 177 -0.12 8.82 28.67
CA GLY A 177 0.45 8.83 30.02
C GLY A 177 1.30 7.59 30.33
N ARG A 178 0.83 6.39 29.99
CA ARG A 178 1.59 5.15 30.16
C ARG A 178 2.75 5.07 29.15
N VAL A 179 2.53 5.51 27.91
CA VAL A 179 3.60 5.59 26.89
C VAL A 179 4.73 6.50 27.37
N ARG A 180 4.42 7.65 27.96
CA ARG A 180 5.40 8.55 28.57
C ARG A 180 6.25 7.83 29.60
N THR A 181 5.60 7.23 30.61
CA THR A 181 6.29 6.50 31.68
C THR A 181 7.24 5.41 31.14
N MET A 182 6.87 4.76 30.05
CA MET A 182 7.63 3.64 29.47
C MET A 182 8.75 4.07 28.55
N CYS A 183 8.55 5.17 27.80
CA CYS A 183 9.39 5.48 26.63
C CYS A 183 10.21 6.74 26.79
N GLN A 184 9.80 7.71 27.62
CA GLN A 184 10.41 9.05 27.72
C GLN A 184 11.93 8.98 27.99
N GLU A 185 12.35 8.18 28.98
CA GLU A 185 13.76 8.00 29.30
C GLU A 185 14.54 7.37 28.13
N SER A 186 13.95 6.34 27.50
CA SER A 186 14.59 5.65 26.35
C SER A 186 14.72 6.54 25.12
N LEU A 187 13.85 7.53 24.97
CA LEU A 187 13.90 8.55 23.92
C LEU A 187 14.87 9.70 24.25
N GLY A 188 15.33 9.79 25.50
CA GLY A 188 16.19 10.88 25.96
C GLY A 188 15.46 12.23 26.07
N TRP A 189 14.13 12.21 26.23
CA TRP A 189 13.31 13.42 26.30
C TRP A 189 13.10 13.86 27.74
N ASP A 190 13.25 15.16 27.99
CA ASP A 190 12.81 15.79 29.23
C ASP A 190 11.30 16.08 29.21
N ASP A 191 10.77 16.59 30.32
CA ASP A 191 9.33 16.85 30.43
C ASP A 191 8.84 17.90 29.42
N PRO A 192 9.52 19.04 29.22
CA PRO A 192 9.14 19.99 28.18
C PRO A 192 9.13 19.41 26.76
N THR A 193 10.13 18.60 26.41
CA THR A 193 10.20 17.92 25.10
C THR A 193 9.04 16.96 24.92
N TRP A 194 8.71 16.16 25.97
CA TRP A 194 7.56 15.27 25.90
C TRP A 194 6.25 16.03 25.67
N GLU A 195 6.02 17.12 26.41
CA GLU A 195 4.80 17.92 26.26
C GLU A 195 4.67 18.54 24.88
N GLN A 196 5.78 19.03 24.33
CA GLN A 196 5.82 19.55 22.97
C GLN A 196 5.50 18.46 21.93
N GLU A 197 6.15 17.29 22.03
CA GLU A 197 5.95 16.17 21.11
C GLU A 197 4.51 15.63 21.20
N GLN A 198 3.95 15.53 22.40
CA GLN A 198 2.56 15.13 22.61
C GLN A 198 1.57 16.11 21.96
N ALA A 199 1.77 17.40 22.17
CA ALA A 199 0.91 18.43 21.57
C ALA A 199 1.01 18.44 20.03
N ALA A 200 2.22 18.31 19.50
CA ALA A 200 2.47 18.20 18.07
C ALA A 200 1.81 16.96 17.47
N TYR A 201 1.97 15.79 18.09
CA TYR A 201 1.35 14.54 17.67
C TYR A 201 -0.17 14.62 17.63
N LEU A 202 -0.80 15.09 18.70
CA LEU A 202 -2.27 15.18 18.77
C LEU A 202 -2.82 16.20 17.75
N THR A 203 -2.12 17.30 17.53
CA THR A 203 -2.48 18.28 16.49
C THR A 203 -2.40 17.67 15.11
N LEU A 204 -1.30 16.95 14.79
CA LEU A 204 -1.11 16.26 13.55
C LEU A 204 -2.19 15.19 13.34
N TRP A 205 -2.47 14.39 14.38
CA TRP A 205 -3.47 13.33 14.29
C TRP A 205 -4.86 13.90 14.02
N ARG A 206 -5.28 14.91 14.78
CA ARG A 206 -6.59 15.57 14.57
C ARG A 206 -6.72 16.16 13.18
N LYS A 207 -5.64 16.68 12.61
CA LYS A 207 -5.66 17.30 11.29
C LYS A 207 -5.69 16.27 10.12
N HIS A 208 -4.99 15.14 10.30
CA HIS A 208 -4.71 14.25 9.16
C HIS A 208 -5.25 12.82 9.31
N TYR A 209 -5.64 12.43 10.52
CA TYR A 209 -6.09 11.06 10.82
C TYR A 209 -7.47 11.00 11.44
N SER A 210 -8.02 12.08 11.94
CA SER A 210 -9.42 12.13 12.37
C SER A 210 -10.37 12.15 11.17
N LEU A 211 -11.62 11.80 11.39
CA LEU A 211 -12.66 12.04 10.41
C LEU A 211 -12.83 13.55 10.17
N PRO A 212 -12.95 14.00 8.91
CA PRO A 212 -13.35 15.37 8.62
C PRO A 212 -14.77 15.64 9.13
N ASP A 213 -15.13 16.93 9.21
CA ASP A 213 -16.50 17.33 9.53
C ASP A 213 -17.48 16.55 8.63
N ARG A 214 -18.54 16.01 9.23
CA ARG A 214 -19.55 15.21 8.54
C ARG A 214 -20.19 15.96 7.37
N ALA A 215 -20.33 17.27 7.47
CA ALA A 215 -20.83 18.09 6.39
C ALA A 215 -19.93 18.09 5.15
N LEU A 216 -18.64 17.79 5.34
CA LEU A 216 -17.65 17.71 4.25
C LEU A 216 -17.52 16.28 3.67
N ILE A 217 -18.16 15.29 4.28
CA ILE A 217 -18.12 13.90 3.78
C ILE A 217 -19.23 13.72 2.74
N PRO A 218 -18.89 13.50 1.45
CA PRO A 218 -19.90 13.31 0.42
C PRO A 218 -20.76 12.06 0.70
N ASP A 219 -22.06 12.15 0.41
CA ASP A 219 -22.91 10.94 0.41
C ASP A 219 -22.47 10.04 -0.76
N TRP A 220 -21.87 8.91 -0.41
CA TRP A 220 -21.39 7.94 -1.40
C TRP A 220 -22.52 7.35 -2.27
N ARG A 221 -23.75 7.30 -1.79
CA ARG A 221 -24.91 6.81 -2.57
C ARG A 221 -25.22 7.76 -3.71
N VAL A 222 -25.20 9.05 -3.43
CA VAL A 222 -25.36 10.09 -4.44
C VAL A 222 -24.22 10.04 -5.45
N MET A 223 -22.97 9.94 -4.99
CA MET A 223 -21.79 9.82 -5.88
C MET A 223 -21.87 8.56 -6.76
N LEU A 224 -22.28 7.44 -6.19
CA LEU A 224 -22.41 6.19 -6.93
C LEU A 224 -23.49 6.29 -8.01
N ALA A 225 -24.65 6.85 -7.65
CA ALA A 225 -25.74 7.07 -8.61
C ALA A 225 -25.31 7.99 -9.75
N GLN A 226 -24.63 9.08 -9.46
CA GLN A 226 -24.06 9.99 -10.46
C GLN A 226 -23.06 9.28 -11.38
N LYS A 227 -22.15 8.48 -10.81
CA LYS A 227 -21.17 7.72 -11.60
C LYS A 227 -21.84 6.67 -12.50
N GLN A 228 -22.88 5.99 -12.01
CA GLN A 228 -23.64 5.03 -12.81
C GLN A 228 -24.41 5.73 -13.95
N ALA A 229 -25.02 6.86 -13.68
CA ALA A 229 -25.72 7.64 -14.69
C ALA A 229 -24.74 8.17 -15.78
N ALA A 230 -23.56 8.63 -15.38
CA ALA A 230 -22.52 9.05 -16.32
C ALA A 230 -22.03 7.89 -17.20
N ALA A 231 -21.77 6.73 -16.61
CA ALA A 231 -21.37 5.55 -17.37
C ALA A 231 -22.45 5.05 -18.34
N GLN A 232 -23.72 5.15 -17.98
CA GLN A 232 -24.83 4.84 -18.88
C GLN A 232 -24.92 5.82 -20.04
N SER A 233 -24.77 7.12 -19.79
CA SER A 233 -24.78 8.14 -20.85
C SER A 233 -23.62 7.98 -21.84
N GLU A 234 -22.44 7.56 -21.38
CA GLU A 234 -21.30 7.23 -22.26
C GLU A 234 -21.59 5.99 -23.11
N SER A 235 -22.20 4.95 -22.54
CA SER A 235 -22.56 3.73 -23.29
C SER A 235 -23.65 4.00 -24.32
N ASP A 236 -24.60 4.85 -24.03
CA ASP A 236 -25.69 5.23 -24.95
C ASP A 236 -25.16 6.13 -26.08
N SER A 237 -24.20 7.00 -25.80
CA SER A 237 -23.56 7.83 -26.83
C SER A 237 -22.70 7.01 -27.79
N ASP A 238 -22.02 5.97 -27.31
CA ASP A 238 -21.23 5.03 -28.14
C ASP A 238 -22.15 4.09 -28.97
N SER A 239 -23.32 3.75 -28.44
CA SER A 239 -24.31 2.94 -29.18
C SER A 239 -25.03 3.71 -30.27
N SER A 240 -25.06 5.06 -30.19
CA SER A 240 -25.68 5.92 -31.22
C SER A 240 -24.77 6.22 -32.42
N GLN A 241 -23.51 5.84 -32.38
CA GLN A 241 -22.66 5.85 -33.57
C GLN A 241 -23.05 4.68 -34.50
N PRO A 242 -23.45 4.95 -35.75
CA PRO A 242 -23.92 3.89 -36.62
C PRO A 242 -22.78 2.91 -36.92
N ARG A 243 -22.84 1.73 -36.34
CA ARG A 243 -21.95 0.58 -36.65
C ARG A 243 -21.95 0.21 -38.14
N VAL A 244 -22.81 0.84 -38.95
CA VAL A 244 -23.00 0.62 -40.38
C VAL A 244 -21.78 1.03 -41.21
N LEU A 245 -21.01 2.05 -40.79
CA LEU A 245 -19.84 2.49 -41.59
C LEU A 245 -18.65 1.55 -41.53
N TRP A 246 -18.45 0.83 -40.44
CA TRP A 246 -17.34 -0.11 -40.30
C TRP A 246 -17.59 -1.42 -41.07
N LEU A 247 -18.83 -1.90 -41.09
CA LEU A 247 -19.20 -3.07 -41.90
C LEU A 247 -19.06 -2.77 -43.39
N ALA A 248 -19.40 -1.57 -43.88
CA ALA A 248 -19.23 -1.16 -45.26
C ALA A 248 -17.75 -1.08 -45.69
N LEU A 249 -16.87 -0.60 -44.80
CA LEU A 249 -15.43 -0.47 -45.06
C LEU A 249 -14.67 -1.80 -45.08
N ILE A 250 -15.15 -2.83 -44.36
CA ILE A 250 -14.49 -4.14 -44.28
C ILE A 250 -15.09 -5.15 -45.25
N VAL A 251 -16.42 -5.15 -45.40
CA VAL A 251 -17.12 -6.15 -46.24
C VAL A 251 -16.97 -5.83 -47.74
N PHE A 252 -16.95 -4.56 -48.14
CA PHE A 252 -16.84 -4.16 -49.55
C PHE A 252 -15.51 -4.58 -50.21
N PRO A 253 -14.34 -4.38 -49.62
CA PRO A 253 -13.08 -4.86 -50.22
C PRO A 253 -12.97 -6.37 -50.22
N ILE A 254 -13.50 -7.07 -49.21
CA ILE A 254 -13.49 -8.55 -49.16
C ILE A 254 -14.38 -9.11 -50.25
N MET A 255 -15.57 -8.56 -50.48
CA MET A 255 -16.44 -8.95 -51.59
C MET A 255 -15.80 -8.68 -52.97
N LEU A 256 -15.10 -7.54 -53.13
CA LEU A 256 -14.40 -7.22 -54.36
C LEU A 256 -13.25 -8.21 -54.66
N ILE A 257 -12.49 -8.61 -53.62
CA ILE A 257 -11.44 -9.61 -53.74
C ILE A 257 -12.01 -10.99 -54.12
N LEU A 258 -13.12 -11.41 -53.49
CA LEU A 258 -13.80 -12.65 -53.79
C LEU A 258 -14.36 -12.68 -55.23
N ILE A 259 -14.91 -11.55 -55.71
CA ILE A 259 -15.38 -11.42 -57.12
C ILE A 259 -14.21 -11.50 -58.09
N LEU A 260 -13.09 -10.87 -57.81
CA LEU A 260 -11.88 -10.93 -58.65
C LEU A 260 -11.29 -12.35 -58.70
N ILE A 261 -11.31 -13.10 -57.58
CA ILE A 261 -10.88 -14.49 -57.51
C ILE A 261 -11.83 -15.39 -58.31
N MET A 262 -13.15 -15.17 -58.28
CA MET A 262 -14.12 -15.93 -59.04
C MET A 262 -14.03 -15.66 -60.56
N ILE A 263 -13.78 -14.42 -60.96
CA ILE A 263 -13.57 -14.06 -62.38
C ILE A 263 -12.26 -14.64 -62.90
N GLY A 264 -11.18 -14.63 -62.07
CA GLY A 264 -9.91 -15.28 -62.43
C GLY A 264 -10.03 -16.78 -62.61
N LYS A 265 -10.81 -17.48 -61.76
CA LYS A 265 -11.07 -18.91 -61.85
C LYS A 265 -11.93 -19.31 -63.05
N ARG A 266 -12.84 -18.44 -63.49
CA ARG A 266 -13.67 -18.68 -64.71
C ARG A 266 -12.92 -18.46 -66.03
N ARG A 267 -11.82 -17.71 -66.04
CA ARG A 267 -11.03 -17.45 -67.23
C ARG A 267 -9.91 -18.48 -67.52
N GLY A 268 -9.84 -19.58 -66.78
CA GLY A 268 -9.12 -20.79 -67.05
C GLY A 268 -7.81 -20.60 -67.84
N ARG A 269 -6.83 -19.88 -67.30
CA ARG A 269 -5.49 -19.79 -67.82
C ARG A 269 -4.49 -19.46 -66.75
N TRP A 270 -4.04 -20.47 -66.09
CA TRP A 270 -2.66 -20.57 -65.63
C TRP A 270 -2.20 -21.95 -66.05
N ALA A 271 -1.70 -22.01 -67.24
CA ALA A 271 -0.86 -23.10 -67.71
C ALA A 271 0.54 -22.48 -67.80
N ASP A 272 1.49 -23.25 -67.30
CA ASP A 272 2.94 -23.19 -67.39
C ASP A 272 3.62 -22.21 -66.44
#